data_f1ea2bf8938a38db744f7ceaeec51fcb
#
_entry.id   f1ea2bf8938a38db744f7ceaeec51fcb
#
_cell.length_a   1.000
_cell.length_b   1.000
_cell.length_c   1.000
_cell.angle_alpha   90.00
_cell.angle_beta   90.00
_cell.angle_gamma   90.00
#
_symmetry.space_group_name_H-M   'P 1'
#
loop_
_entity.id
_entity.type
_entity.pdbx_description
1 polymer ?
#
loop_
_entity_poly.entity_id
_entity_poly.type
_entity_poly.pdbx_seq_one_letter_code
_entity_poly.pdbx_strand_id
1 'polypeptide(L)'
;SYDDLCRVIAPRTQHTSNAILMMAKYGSVYLDSSFENGSDGTNFKLELIYHPTTANAQGYKNPQPDGVIGTDFRNLGNDKEPYRWNFLIKSNRDSDDYSKLIALCKAFSAPSSQLAAATDAVMDVDNWMRTFAVYSLGGVNDAYTYGNNHNLMVHAPAGDGKVMAMLWDTDFSFTRSATSGLWGDQNLRRIIELPANTRRFYGHLDDLIDKTFNAEYMQHWTEHYGSMTGRNFSGILNYIRQRASYVQGRLPNPGPFRITTNGGADLAVNTLAATLEGDGGINVQSIVVDGVPVPPEVTWTGLSRWRMTIAVRPGENELTLLGLATDGEVSASDSITITSTASFPVPTLLSVDPSEGGSGQTVTIRGADLFEGVQVFFRGVQSPGVQFDPGGNLLAEVPELAAGAAEITARNSGSVLSAAIPFTVVSEGPQFIRGAFNLDGSVDVSDPIALLRHLYLGMPGGCLDAGDVNNTETLDITDAIRLLAFLFQAGMAPEAPFPGAGVDPDGGDGLGCESGL
;
A
#
# COMPACT_ATOMS: atom_id res chain seq x y z
N SER A 1 -7.61 22.90 -3.44
CA SER A 1 -6.79 23.95 -4.07
C SER A 1 -6.61 25.11 -3.09
N TYR A 2 -5.51 25.83 -3.20
CA TYR A 2 -5.21 27.01 -2.38
C TYR A 2 -5.65 28.29 -3.10
N ASP A 3 -6.94 28.36 -3.43
CA ASP A 3 -7.49 29.51 -4.11
C ASP A 3 -8.03 30.50 -3.09
N ASP A 4 -7.79 31.79 -3.29
CA ASP A 4 -8.25 32.83 -2.40
C ASP A 4 -8.50 34.14 -3.17
N LEU A 5 -9.22 35.05 -2.55
CA LEU A 5 -9.42 36.39 -3.09
C LEU A 5 -8.44 37.38 -2.46
N CYS A 6 -7.76 38.12 -3.29
CA CYS A 6 -6.89 39.19 -2.85
C CYS A 6 -7.31 40.54 -3.43
N ARG A 7 -7.08 41.63 -2.68
CA ARG A 7 -7.25 43.01 -3.16
C ARG A 7 -5.89 43.58 -3.55
N VAL A 8 -5.75 43.98 -4.80
CA VAL A 8 -4.56 44.67 -5.27
C VAL A 8 -4.75 46.16 -5.08
N ILE A 9 -3.90 46.79 -4.26
CA ILE A 9 -3.83 48.25 -4.09
C ILE A 9 -2.61 48.69 -4.88
N ALA A 10 -2.85 49.46 -5.93
CA ALA A 10 -1.79 50.01 -6.79
C ALA A 10 -1.61 51.53 -6.57
N PRO A 11 -0.40 52.08 -6.85
CA PRO A 11 -0.15 53.52 -6.75
C PRO A 11 -1.08 54.37 -7.63
N ARG A 12 -1.55 53.76 -8.73
CA ARG A 12 -2.56 54.40 -9.60
C ARG A 12 -3.91 53.76 -9.32
N THR A 13 -4.92 54.55 -8.98
CA THR A 13 -6.28 54.08 -8.64
C THR A 13 -6.90 53.24 -9.72
N GLN A 14 -6.62 53.52 -11.00
CA GLN A 14 -7.11 52.73 -12.14
C GLN A 14 -6.58 51.30 -12.19
N HIS A 15 -5.51 51.00 -11.46
CA HIS A 15 -4.94 49.66 -11.33
C HIS A 15 -5.29 48.97 -10.01
N THR A 16 -6.02 49.67 -9.12
CA THR A 16 -6.55 49.10 -7.89
C THR A 16 -7.80 48.28 -8.21
N SER A 17 -7.85 47.03 -7.78
CA SER A 17 -8.99 46.12 -7.98
C SER A 17 -9.83 45.97 -6.71
N ASN A 18 -11.10 45.59 -6.86
CA ASN A 18 -11.94 45.24 -5.71
C ASN A 18 -11.53 43.89 -5.11
N ALA A 19 -11.49 42.85 -5.94
CA ALA A 19 -10.98 41.54 -5.58
C ALA A 19 -10.46 40.85 -6.85
N ILE A 20 -9.35 40.12 -6.71
CA ILE A 20 -8.76 39.29 -7.75
C ILE A 20 -8.66 37.89 -7.19
N LEU A 21 -9.12 36.91 -7.96
CA LEU A 21 -8.95 35.48 -7.62
C LEU A 21 -7.47 35.12 -7.77
N MET A 22 -6.86 34.68 -6.69
CA MET A 22 -5.54 34.09 -6.67
C MET A 22 -5.69 32.59 -6.71
N MET A 23 -5.32 31.98 -7.83
CA MET A 23 -5.49 30.55 -8.07
C MET A 23 -4.18 29.81 -7.86
N ALA A 24 -4.25 28.66 -7.24
CA ALA A 24 -3.11 27.75 -7.15
C ALA A 24 -2.71 27.27 -8.56
N LYS A 25 -1.43 27.43 -8.87
CA LYS A 25 -0.86 26.81 -10.08
C LYS A 25 -0.60 25.34 -9.81
N TYR A 26 -1.06 24.46 -10.70
CA TYR A 26 -0.73 23.03 -10.64
C TYR A 26 0.73 22.78 -11.05
N GLY A 27 1.66 23.39 -10.33
CA GLY A 27 3.10 23.24 -10.46
C GLY A 27 3.66 22.29 -9.39
N SER A 28 4.99 22.16 -9.34
CA SER A 28 5.68 21.24 -8.44
C SER A 28 5.24 21.35 -6.98
N VAL A 29 5.18 22.57 -6.44
CA VAL A 29 4.76 22.80 -5.04
C VAL A 29 3.36 22.25 -4.75
N TYR A 30 2.41 22.51 -5.65
CA TYR A 30 1.05 21.97 -5.49
C TYR A 30 1.03 20.45 -5.61
N LEU A 31 1.73 19.91 -6.61
CA LEU A 31 1.74 18.47 -6.87
C LEU A 31 2.39 17.70 -5.71
N ASP A 32 3.53 18.18 -5.19
CA ASP A 32 4.22 17.55 -4.06
C ASP A 32 3.44 17.68 -2.74
N SER A 33 2.64 18.74 -2.58
CA SER A 33 1.77 18.89 -1.41
C SER A 33 0.49 18.04 -1.48
N SER A 34 0.10 17.60 -2.68
CA SER A 34 -1.15 16.90 -2.93
C SER A 34 -0.97 15.42 -3.22
N PHE A 35 0.18 15.03 -3.72
CA PHE A 35 0.50 13.65 -4.13
C PHE A 35 1.93 13.30 -3.72
N GLU A 36 2.16 12.06 -3.36
CA GLU A 36 3.50 11.56 -3.08
C GLU A 36 4.37 11.65 -4.34
N ASN A 37 5.51 12.36 -4.25
CA ASN A 37 6.39 12.66 -5.39
C ASN A 37 5.65 13.24 -6.61
N GLY A 38 4.65 14.09 -6.36
CA GLY A 38 3.72 14.56 -7.39
C GLY A 38 4.39 15.33 -8.52
N SER A 39 5.46 16.08 -8.23
CA SER A 39 6.21 16.83 -9.26
C SER A 39 7.00 15.94 -10.23
N ASP A 40 7.26 14.68 -9.89
CA ASP A 40 7.90 13.71 -10.77
C ASP A 40 6.94 13.20 -11.86
N GLY A 41 5.63 13.38 -11.63
CA GLY A 41 4.58 13.06 -12.60
C GLY A 41 4.37 14.16 -13.65
N THR A 42 3.62 13.82 -14.69
CA THR A 42 3.32 14.72 -15.80
C THR A 42 1.85 15.13 -15.80
N ASN A 43 1.60 16.44 -15.87
CA ASN A 43 0.26 16.99 -16.08
C ASN A 43 0.02 17.25 -17.56
N PHE A 44 -1.14 16.84 -18.04
CA PHE A 44 -1.64 17.12 -19.38
C PHE A 44 -2.94 17.91 -19.30
N LYS A 45 -3.04 18.97 -20.10
CA LYS A 45 -4.31 19.68 -20.33
C LYS A 45 -4.95 19.18 -21.60
N LEU A 46 -6.20 18.71 -21.51
CA LEU A 46 -7.03 18.46 -22.66
C LEU A 46 -7.42 19.79 -23.32
N GLU A 47 -7.09 19.96 -24.58
CA GLU A 47 -7.26 21.24 -25.27
C GLU A 47 -8.03 21.10 -26.58
N LEU A 48 -8.67 22.18 -26.97
CA LEU A 48 -9.32 22.30 -28.28
C LEU A 48 -8.30 22.59 -29.38
N ILE A 49 -8.48 21.97 -30.54
CA ILE A 49 -7.71 22.29 -31.73
C ILE A 49 -8.47 23.34 -32.53
N TYR A 50 -7.84 24.48 -32.75
CA TYR A 50 -8.38 25.54 -33.59
C TYR A 50 -7.87 25.38 -35.01
N HIS A 51 -8.79 25.22 -35.97
CA HIS A 51 -8.43 25.24 -37.36
C HIS A 51 -8.09 26.64 -37.83
N PRO A 52 -6.93 26.84 -38.46
CA PRO A 52 -6.67 28.04 -39.21
C PRO A 52 -7.53 28.00 -40.50
N THR A 53 -8.36 28.96 -40.66
CA THR A 53 -9.45 28.83 -41.58
C THR A 53 -9.25 29.65 -42.83
N THR A 54 -9.07 30.94 -42.71
CA THR A 54 -8.80 31.79 -43.87
C THR A 54 -7.69 32.75 -43.53
N ALA A 55 -6.81 32.97 -44.50
CA ALA A 55 -5.91 34.13 -44.44
C ALA A 55 -6.60 35.30 -45.19
N ASN A 56 -6.35 36.51 -44.71
CA ASN A 56 -6.71 37.69 -45.43
C ASN A 56 -5.83 37.83 -46.69
N ALA A 57 -6.09 38.85 -47.53
CA ALA A 57 -5.34 39.06 -48.77
C ALA A 57 -3.83 39.29 -48.57
N GLN A 58 -3.38 39.62 -47.32
CA GLN A 58 -1.99 39.78 -46.95
C GLN A 58 -1.37 38.52 -46.34
N GLY A 59 -2.12 37.39 -46.28
CA GLY A 59 -1.66 36.13 -45.76
C GLY A 59 -1.70 36.00 -44.22
N TYR A 60 -2.26 36.96 -43.51
CA TYR A 60 -2.44 36.87 -42.06
C TYR A 60 -3.69 36.04 -41.73
N LYS A 61 -3.56 35.23 -40.67
CA LYS A 61 -4.68 34.48 -40.12
C LYS A 61 -5.86 35.40 -39.80
N ASN A 62 -7.03 34.96 -40.19
CA ASN A 62 -8.25 35.59 -39.67
C ASN A 62 -8.26 35.43 -38.14
N PRO A 63 -8.57 36.51 -37.37
CA PRO A 63 -8.50 36.46 -35.90
C PRO A 63 -9.51 35.53 -35.26
N GLN A 64 -10.55 35.10 -36.00
CA GLN A 64 -11.54 34.11 -35.56
C GLN A 64 -11.23 32.76 -36.23
N PRO A 65 -11.03 31.67 -35.50
CA PRO A 65 -10.97 30.34 -36.10
C PRO A 65 -12.35 29.97 -36.65
N ASP A 66 -12.41 29.42 -37.88
CA ASP A 66 -13.68 29.00 -38.51
C ASP A 66 -14.21 27.69 -37.89
N GLY A 67 -13.42 26.99 -37.14
CA GLY A 67 -13.83 25.78 -36.46
C GLY A 67 -12.91 25.38 -35.35
N VAL A 68 -13.51 24.67 -34.41
CA VAL A 68 -12.82 24.08 -33.25
C VAL A 68 -13.09 22.58 -33.32
N ILE A 69 -12.05 21.76 -33.30
CA ILE A 69 -12.18 20.33 -33.10
C ILE A 69 -11.94 20.06 -31.61
N GLY A 70 -12.96 19.51 -30.96
CA GLY A 70 -12.80 18.89 -29.66
C GLY A 70 -12.04 17.58 -29.79
N THR A 71 -11.20 17.32 -28.82
CA THR A 71 -10.46 16.08 -28.67
C THR A 71 -11.04 15.24 -27.57
N ASP A 72 -11.02 13.93 -27.75
CA ASP A 72 -11.42 12.98 -26.75
C ASP A 72 -10.28 11.99 -26.49
N PHE A 73 -10.33 11.26 -25.38
CA PHE A 73 -9.41 10.16 -25.11
C PHE A 73 -9.65 9.05 -26.12
N ARG A 74 -8.83 9.01 -27.16
CA ARG A 74 -8.91 8.05 -28.25
C ARG A 74 -7.57 7.37 -28.46
N ASN A 75 -7.62 6.10 -28.85
CA ASN A 75 -6.44 5.37 -29.28
C ASN A 75 -5.97 5.89 -30.64
N LEU A 76 -4.87 6.64 -30.65
CA LEU A 76 -4.20 7.17 -31.83
C LEU A 76 -2.91 6.39 -32.17
N GLY A 77 -2.72 5.19 -31.60
CA GLY A 77 -1.53 4.36 -31.80
C GLY A 77 -0.52 4.50 -30.67
N ASN A 78 0.74 4.14 -30.97
CA ASN A 78 1.84 4.18 -29.98
C ASN A 78 2.72 5.44 -30.11
N ASP A 79 2.61 6.13 -31.23
CA ASP A 79 3.35 7.37 -31.45
C ASP A 79 2.75 8.50 -30.61
N LYS A 80 3.59 9.25 -29.90
CA LYS A 80 3.16 10.37 -29.06
C LYS A 80 2.78 11.62 -29.85
N GLU A 81 3.27 11.78 -31.08
CA GLU A 81 3.08 13.00 -31.84
C GLU A 81 1.60 13.34 -32.13
N PRO A 82 0.73 12.36 -32.48
CA PRO A 82 -0.72 12.65 -32.60
C PRO A 82 -1.37 13.15 -31.31
N TYR A 83 -0.85 12.76 -30.15
CA TYR A 83 -1.40 13.16 -28.85
C TYR A 83 -1.00 14.58 -28.44
N ARG A 84 0.18 15.08 -28.90
CA ARG A 84 0.67 16.43 -28.57
C ARG A 84 -0.30 17.55 -28.93
N TRP A 85 -1.06 17.37 -29.98
CA TRP A 85 -2.03 18.37 -30.44
C TRP A 85 -3.21 18.53 -29.47
N ASN A 86 -3.57 17.45 -28.83
CA ASN A 86 -4.79 17.33 -28.05
C ASN A 86 -4.52 17.43 -26.55
N PHE A 87 -3.34 17.05 -26.13
CA PHE A 87 -2.93 16.97 -24.74
C PHE A 87 -1.65 17.77 -24.53
N LEU A 88 -1.83 19.01 -24.06
CA LEU A 88 -0.72 19.89 -23.80
C LEU A 88 -0.02 19.51 -22.49
N ILE A 89 1.25 19.22 -22.56
CA ILE A 89 2.08 18.95 -21.38
C ILE A 89 2.26 20.26 -20.56
N LYS A 90 1.93 20.21 -19.28
CA LYS A 90 1.91 21.40 -18.39
C LYS A 90 2.97 21.36 -17.30
N SER A 91 3.43 20.17 -16.89
CA SER A 91 4.53 19.96 -15.94
C SER A 91 5.51 18.93 -16.50
N ASN A 92 6.69 18.82 -15.93
CA ASN A 92 7.71 17.83 -16.29
C ASN A 92 7.96 17.70 -17.81
N ARG A 93 8.06 18.86 -18.49
CA ARG A 93 8.10 18.96 -19.96
C ARG A 93 9.33 18.30 -20.57
N ASP A 94 10.45 18.28 -19.85
CA ASP A 94 11.71 17.74 -20.34
C ASP A 94 11.68 16.21 -20.44
N SER A 95 10.84 15.54 -19.68
CA SER A 95 10.62 14.09 -19.79
C SER A 95 9.97 13.71 -21.10
N ASP A 96 9.11 14.58 -21.62
CA ASP A 96 8.33 14.36 -22.85
C ASP A 96 7.66 12.97 -22.90
N ASP A 97 7.24 12.47 -21.74
CA ASP A 97 6.66 11.15 -21.57
C ASP A 97 5.14 11.17 -21.68
N TYR A 98 4.63 10.51 -22.71
CA TYR A 98 3.20 10.32 -23.00
C TYR A 98 2.73 8.89 -22.73
N SER A 99 3.56 8.02 -22.19
CA SER A 99 3.29 6.58 -22.08
C SER A 99 1.99 6.28 -21.33
N LYS A 100 1.79 6.87 -20.16
CA LYS A 100 0.57 6.70 -19.36
C LYS A 100 -0.67 7.34 -20.00
N LEU A 101 -0.51 8.48 -20.66
CA LEU A 101 -1.60 9.10 -21.41
C LEU A 101 -2.03 8.23 -22.58
N ILE A 102 -1.08 7.66 -23.32
CA ILE A 102 -1.36 6.73 -24.42
C ILE A 102 -2.08 5.48 -23.89
N ALA A 103 -1.63 4.93 -22.75
CA ALA A 103 -2.28 3.80 -22.10
C ALA A 103 -3.73 4.13 -21.70
N LEU A 104 -3.96 5.31 -21.12
CA LEU A 104 -5.29 5.82 -20.80
C LEU A 104 -6.19 5.93 -22.04
N CYS A 105 -5.70 6.54 -23.11
CA CYS A 105 -6.45 6.69 -24.38
C CYS A 105 -6.80 5.33 -25.00
N LYS A 106 -5.91 4.34 -24.90
CA LYS A 106 -6.19 2.96 -25.32
C LYS A 106 -7.25 2.31 -24.46
N ALA A 107 -7.18 2.50 -23.12
CA ALA A 107 -8.18 1.98 -22.20
C ALA A 107 -9.56 2.55 -22.48
N PHE A 108 -9.69 3.86 -22.71
CA PHE A 108 -10.95 4.50 -23.13
C PHE A 108 -11.52 3.94 -24.44
N SER A 109 -10.66 3.44 -25.32
CA SER A 109 -11.03 2.85 -26.61
C SER A 109 -11.26 1.33 -26.55
N ALA A 110 -11.12 0.72 -25.39
CA ALA A 110 -11.27 -0.73 -25.24
C ALA A 110 -12.69 -1.21 -25.59
N PRO A 111 -12.84 -2.45 -26.10
CA PRO A 111 -14.14 -3.08 -26.28
C PRO A 111 -14.93 -3.12 -24.97
N SER A 112 -16.25 -3.07 -25.03
CA SER A 112 -17.12 -3.00 -23.84
C SER A 112 -16.88 -4.16 -22.84
N SER A 113 -16.54 -5.36 -23.32
CA SER A 113 -16.23 -6.51 -22.48
C SER A 113 -14.90 -6.39 -21.71
N GLN A 114 -14.01 -5.50 -22.13
CA GLN A 114 -12.68 -5.28 -21.54
C GLN A 114 -12.58 -3.90 -20.88
N LEU A 115 -13.56 -3.03 -21.08
CA LEU A 115 -13.49 -1.62 -20.69
C LEU A 115 -13.23 -1.45 -19.19
N ALA A 116 -13.93 -2.18 -18.33
CA ALA A 116 -13.78 -2.09 -16.88
C ALA A 116 -12.34 -2.43 -16.46
N ALA A 117 -11.83 -3.60 -16.87
CA ALA A 117 -10.48 -4.03 -16.54
C ALA A 117 -9.39 -3.12 -17.14
N ALA A 118 -9.59 -2.68 -18.40
CA ALA A 118 -8.64 -1.80 -19.08
C ALA A 118 -8.54 -0.43 -18.41
N THR A 119 -9.68 0.15 -17.99
CA THR A 119 -9.68 1.45 -17.29
C THR A 119 -9.17 1.33 -15.86
N ASP A 120 -9.57 0.28 -15.15
CA ASP A 120 -9.09 0.06 -13.79
C ASP A 120 -7.57 -0.14 -13.71
N ALA A 121 -6.96 -0.70 -14.74
CA ALA A 121 -5.51 -0.89 -14.80
C ALA A 121 -4.72 0.43 -14.88
N VAL A 122 -5.28 1.51 -15.46
CA VAL A 122 -4.50 2.71 -15.81
C VAL A 122 -5.02 4.01 -15.19
N MET A 123 -6.27 4.05 -14.72
CA MET A 123 -6.86 5.26 -14.15
C MET A 123 -7.32 5.05 -12.70
N ASP A 124 -7.16 6.06 -11.88
CA ASP A 124 -7.78 6.12 -10.56
C ASP A 124 -9.28 6.42 -10.73
N VAL A 125 -10.04 5.34 -10.89
CA VAL A 125 -11.48 5.42 -11.18
C VAL A 125 -12.24 6.19 -10.12
N ASP A 126 -11.87 6.06 -8.85
CA ASP A 126 -12.53 6.76 -7.76
C ASP A 126 -12.31 8.28 -7.84
N ASN A 127 -11.07 8.71 -8.04
CA ASN A 127 -10.73 10.11 -8.26
C ASN A 127 -11.48 10.69 -9.49
N TRP A 128 -11.56 9.94 -10.60
CA TRP A 128 -12.29 10.38 -11.79
C TRP A 128 -13.78 10.55 -11.49
N MET A 129 -14.41 9.59 -10.83
CA MET A 129 -15.84 9.68 -10.48
C MET A 129 -16.10 10.87 -9.55
N ARG A 130 -15.24 11.10 -8.56
CA ARG A 130 -15.32 12.25 -7.66
C ARG A 130 -15.15 13.58 -8.39
N THR A 131 -14.15 13.71 -9.25
CA THR A 131 -13.90 14.91 -10.04
C THR A 131 -15.10 15.26 -10.91
N PHE A 132 -15.67 14.28 -11.59
CA PHE A 132 -16.85 14.52 -12.43
C PHE A 132 -18.14 14.72 -11.66
N ALA A 133 -18.26 14.21 -10.43
CA ALA A 133 -19.35 14.57 -9.53
C ALA A 133 -19.32 16.07 -9.19
N VAL A 134 -18.14 16.64 -8.93
CA VAL A 134 -17.98 18.10 -8.70
C VAL A 134 -18.38 18.91 -9.95
N TYR A 135 -17.91 18.54 -11.15
CA TYR A 135 -18.33 19.21 -12.38
C TYR A 135 -19.84 19.11 -12.61
N SER A 136 -20.42 17.95 -12.32
CA SER A 136 -21.85 17.70 -12.47
C SER A 136 -22.68 18.56 -11.52
N LEU A 137 -22.31 18.63 -10.24
CA LEU A 137 -23.00 19.46 -9.26
C LEU A 137 -22.79 20.95 -9.54
N GLY A 138 -21.59 21.36 -9.87
CA GLY A 138 -21.28 22.74 -10.24
C GLY A 138 -21.95 23.21 -11.53
N GLY A 139 -22.46 22.30 -12.36
CA GLY A 139 -23.11 22.63 -13.63
C GLY A 139 -22.23 23.46 -14.55
N VAL A 140 -20.95 23.08 -14.65
CA VAL A 140 -19.95 23.76 -15.49
C VAL A 140 -20.29 23.49 -16.96
N ASN A 141 -20.75 24.53 -17.68
CA ASN A 141 -21.38 24.34 -18.98
C ASN A 141 -20.42 23.85 -20.07
N ASP A 142 -19.18 24.27 -20.04
CA ASP A 142 -18.15 23.97 -21.02
C ASP A 142 -17.15 22.92 -20.57
N ALA A 143 -17.51 22.08 -19.61
CA ALA A 143 -16.67 21.00 -19.12
C ALA A 143 -16.77 19.73 -19.95
N TYR A 144 -15.71 18.92 -19.92
CA TYR A 144 -15.64 17.59 -20.54
C TYR A 144 -16.81 16.69 -20.14
N THR A 145 -17.28 16.81 -18.90
CA THR A 145 -18.44 16.08 -18.38
C THR A 145 -19.70 16.21 -19.25
N TYR A 146 -19.88 17.32 -19.92
CA TYR A 146 -21.09 17.63 -20.68
C TYR A 146 -20.91 17.66 -22.21
N GLY A 147 -19.84 17.06 -22.70
CA GLY A 147 -19.63 16.93 -24.12
C GLY A 147 -18.75 18.00 -24.75
N ASN A 148 -18.17 18.88 -23.95
CA ASN A 148 -17.14 19.80 -24.41
C ASN A 148 -15.76 19.17 -24.18
N ASN A 149 -15.03 18.93 -25.27
CA ASN A 149 -13.78 18.19 -25.24
C ASN A 149 -12.59 19.06 -24.80
N HIS A 150 -12.73 19.78 -23.71
CA HIS A 150 -11.69 20.58 -23.05
C HIS A 150 -12.00 20.78 -21.58
N ASN A 151 -11.32 21.70 -20.92
CA ASN A 151 -11.47 22.04 -19.51
C ASN A 151 -11.33 20.82 -18.58
N LEU A 152 -10.30 20.03 -18.84
CA LEU A 152 -9.87 18.94 -18.00
C LEU A 152 -8.36 18.87 -17.99
N MET A 153 -7.79 18.66 -16.82
CA MET A 153 -6.40 18.25 -16.68
C MET A 153 -6.34 16.81 -16.17
N VAL A 154 -5.31 16.11 -16.55
CA VAL A 154 -4.98 14.79 -16.01
C VAL A 154 -3.56 14.80 -15.47
N HIS A 155 -3.37 14.15 -14.34
CA HIS A 155 -2.08 13.92 -13.74
C HIS A 155 -1.68 12.47 -13.95
N ALA A 156 -0.55 12.26 -14.62
CA ALA A 156 0.08 10.95 -14.79
C ALA A 156 1.24 10.85 -13.78
N PRO A 157 1.05 10.19 -12.62
CA PRO A 157 2.07 10.11 -11.58
C PRO A 157 3.26 9.30 -12.06
N ALA A 158 4.43 9.53 -11.45
CA ALA A 158 5.60 8.68 -11.66
C ALA A 158 5.37 7.26 -11.11
N GLY A 159 6.23 6.30 -11.49
CA GLY A 159 6.14 4.91 -11.00
C GLY A 159 4.84 4.21 -11.44
N ASP A 160 4.25 3.39 -10.57
CA ASP A 160 3.08 2.55 -10.87
C ASP A 160 1.73 3.25 -10.67
N GLY A 161 1.73 4.52 -10.28
CA GLY A 161 0.51 5.27 -9.99
C GLY A 161 -0.43 5.37 -11.19
N LYS A 162 -1.74 5.32 -10.93
CA LYS A 162 -2.81 5.43 -11.92
C LYS A 162 -3.08 6.89 -12.27
N VAL A 163 -3.50 7.16 -13.51
CA VAL A 163 -3.79 8.51 -14.00
C VAL A 163 -5.02 9.09 -13.31
N MET A 164 -4.88 10.31 -12.77
CA MET A 164 -5.93 11.03 -12.05
C MET A 164 -6.51 12.16 -12.88
N ALA A 165 -7.79 12.45 -12.71
CA ALA A 165 -8.45 13.62 -13.25
C ALA A 165 -8.31 14.80 -12.28
N MET A 166 -8.12 16.00 -12.82
CA MET A 166 -8.01 17.24 -12.04
C MET A 166 -9.01 18.27 -12.55
N LEU A 167 -9.62 19.00 -11.63
CA LEU A 167 -10.50 20.11 -11.98
C LEU A 167 -9.70 21.21 -12.70
N TRP A 168 -10.25 21.71 -13.78
CA TRP A 168 -9.65 22.80 -14.53
C TRP A 168 -10.73 23.66 -15.18
N ASP A 169 -10.54 24.97 -15.11
CA ASP A 169 -11.33 25.98 -15.80
C ASP A 169 -12.85 25.87 -15.49
N THR A 170 -13.20 26.19 -14.27
CA THR A 170 -14.58 26.11 -13.78
C THR A 170 -15.31 27.45 -13.80
N ASP A 171 -14.88 28.38 -14.64
CA ASP A 171 -15.43 29.75 -14.73
C ASP A 171 -16.90 29.78 -15.21
N PHE A 172 -17.35 28.75 -15.97
CA PHE A 172 -18.73 28.54 -16.35
C PHE A 172 -19.54 27.71 -15.35
N SER A 173 -19.15 27.68 -14.08
CA SER A 173 -19.94 27.03 -13.01
C SER A 173 -21.28 27.71 -12.83
N PHE A 174 -22.29 26.92 -12.48
CA PHE A 174 -23.68 27.34 -12.21
C PHE A 174 -24.41 27.94 -13.42
N THR A 175 -23.91 27.71 -14.63
CA THR A 175 -24.50 28.27 -15.87
C THR A 175 -25.39 27.28 -16.61
N ARG A 176 -25.23 25.96 -16.36
CA ARG A 176 -26.19 24.98 -16.86
C ARG A 176 -27.50 25.00 -16.06
N SER A 177 -28.58 24.51 -16.68
CA SER A 177 -29.82 24.31 -15.92
C SER A 177 -29.60 23.38 -14.73
N ALA A 178 -30.16 23.73 -13.57
CA ALA A 178 -30.11 22.90 -12.38
C ALA A 178 -30.75 21.50 -12.59
N THR A 179 -31.57 21.34 -13.61
CA THR A 179 -32.20 20.07 -14.00
C THR A 179 -31.53 19.36 -15.17
N SER A 180 -30.31 19.77 -15.56
CA SER A 180 -29.52 19.08 -16.60
C SER A 180 -29.17 17.66 -16.20
N GLY A 181 -28.93 16.79 -17.19
CA GLY A 181 -28.37 15.44 -16.97
C GLY A 181 -27.10 15.47 -16.11
N LEU A 182 -26.71 14.32 -15.61
CA LEU A 182 -25.54 14.21 -14.71
C LEU A 182 -24.21 14.13 -15.49
N TRP A 183 -24.25 13.67 -16.73
CA TRP A 183 -23.11 13.61 -17.67
C TRP A 183 -23.59 13.74 -19.12
N GLY A 184 -22.65 14.04 -20.03
CA GLY A 184 -22.86 14.17 -21.46
C GLY A 184 -22.48 12.92 -22.26
N ASP A 185 -22.40 13.09 -23.59
CA ASP A 185 -22.19 11.99 -24.57
C ASP A 185 -20.72 11.93 -25.03
N GLN A 186 -19.79 11.72 -24.10
CA GLN A 186 -18.38 11.53 -24.42
C GLN A 186 -17.95 10.08 -24.13
N ASN A 187 -16.71 9.74 -24.49
CA ASN A 187 -16.15 8.44 -24.14
C ASN A 187 -16.18 8.17 -22.63
N LEU A 188 -16.09 9.21 -21.81
CA LEU A 188 -16.26 9.14 -20.36
C LEU A 188 -17.60 8.52 -19.95
N ARG A 189 -18.69 8.77 -20.71
CA ARG A 189 -20.01 8.18 -20.45
C ARG A 189 -19.94 6.65 -20.37
N ARG A 190 -19.21 6.01 -21.30
CA ARG A 190 -19.05 4.55 -21.30
C ARG A 190 -18.43 4.02 -20.03
N ILE A 191 -17.56 4.81 -19.40
CA ILE A 191 -16.86 4.46 -18.16
C ILE A 191 -17.75 4.72 -16.95
N ILE A 192 -18.45 5.85 -16.91
CA ILE A 192 -19.40 6.16 -15.83
C ILE A 192 -20.54 5.15 -15.81
N GLU A 193 -21.03 4.71 -16.96
CA GLU A 193 -22.17 3.77 -17.08
C GLU A 193 -21.79 2.31 -16.76
N LEU A 194 -20.53 2.00 -16.45
CA LEU A 194 -20.20 0.72 -15.82
C LEU A 194 -20.83 0.66 -14.42
N PRO A 195 -21.56 -0.43 -14.05
CA PRO A 195 -22.35 -0.46 -12.82
C PRO A 195 -21.59 -0.07 -11.54
N ALA A 196 -20.36 -0.56 -11.39
CA ALA A 196 -19.52 -0.22 -10.26
C ALA A 196 -19.11 1.27 -10.26
N ASN A 197 -18.87 1.86 -11.43
CA ASN A 197 -18.49 3.26 -11.56
C ASN A 197 -19.69 4.20 -11.40
N THR A 198 -20.85 3.83 -11.95
CA THR A 198 -22.11 4.56 -11.70
C THR A 198 -22.40 4.63 -10.20
N ARG A 199 -22.19 3.51 -9.52
CA ARG A 199 -22.35 3.44 -8.07
C ARG A 199 -21.39 4.40 -7.34
N ARG A 200 -20.09 4.38 -7.66
CA ARG A 200 -19.09 5.30 -7.11
C ARG A 200 -19.45 6.75 -7.38
N PHE A 201 -19.83 7.06 -8.60
CA PHE A 201 -20.23 8.40 -9.01
C PHE A 201 -21.46 8.90 -8.21
N TYR A 202 -22.46 8.06 -8.02
CA TYR A 202 -23.62 8.38 -7.20
C TYR A 202 -23.27 8.55 -5.73
N GLY A 203 -22.38 7.73 -5.20
CA GLY A 203 -21.88 7.88 -3.84
C GLY A 203 -21.14 9.20 -3.62
N HIS A 204 -20.31 9.63 -4.58
CA HIS A 204 -19.68 10.95 -4.52
C HIS A 204 -20.67 12.11 -4.65
N LEU A 205 -21.71 11.97 -5.47
CA LEU A 205 -22.77 12.99 -5.55
C LEU A 205 -23.52 13.12 -4.21
N ASP A 206 -23.87 12.00 -3.61
CA ASP A 206 -24.56 11.94 -2.32
C ASP A 206 -23.70 12.58 -1.20
N ASP A 207 -22.45 12.15 -1.08
CA ASP A 207 -21.49 12.65 -0.09
C ASP A 207 -21.22 14.18 -0.25
N LEU A 208 -21.05 14.64 -1.48
CA LEU A 208 -20.85 16.07 -1.74
C LEU A 208 -22.08 16.90 -1.41
N ILE A 209 -23.29 16.40 -1.71
CA ILE A 209 -24.54 17.09 -1.37
C ILE A 209 -24.72 17.13 0.14
N ASP A 210 -24.49 16.04 0.82
CA ASP A 210 -24.61 15.97 2.28
C ASP A 210 -23.64 16.92 2.98
N LYS A 211 -22.37 16.91 2.60
CA LYS A 211 -21.29 17.62 3.30
C LYS A 211 -21.06 19.05 2.87
N THR A 212 -21.04 19.33 1.57
CA THR A 212 -20.54 20.62 1.07
C THR A 212 -21.40 21.27 0.00
N PHE A 213 -22.02 20.51 -0.90
CA PHE A 213 -22.85 21.09 -1.97
C PHE A 213 -24.32 21.25 -1.52
N ASN A 214 -24.53 21.93 -0.42
CA ASN A 214 -25.85 22.23 0.14
C ASN A 214 -25.93 23.72 0.56
N ALA A 215 -27.15 24.18 0.76
CA ALA A 215 -27.35 25.60 1.07
C ALA A 215 -26.85 26.00 2.46
N GLU A 216 -26.85 25.10 3.42
CA GLU A 216 -26.40 25.36 4.79
C GLU A 216 -24.88 25.64 4.80
N TYR A 217 -24.10 24.77 4.19
CA TYR A 217 -22.65 24.95 4.08
C TYR A 217 -22.28 26.13 3.18
N MET A 218 -22.92 26.24 2.01
CA MET A 218 -22.54 27.22 0.98
C MET A 218 -23.03 28.64 1.28
N GLN A 219 -24.00 28.83 2.18
CA GLN A 219 -24.46 30.15 2.58
C GLN A 219 -23.33 30.98 3.19
N HIS A 220 -22.56 30.40 4.09
CA HIS A 220 -21.39 31.04 4.68
C HIS A 220 -20.44 31.59 3.60
N TRP A 221 -20.09 30.78 2.61
CA TRP A 221 -19.15 31.17 1.55
C TRP A 221 -19.74 32.20 0.60
N THR A 222 -21.01 32.07 0.23
CA THR A 222 -21.66 33.06 -0.65
C THR A 222 -21.80 34.43 0.03
N GLU A 223 -22.07 34.48 1.32
CA GLU A 223 -22.09 35.71 2.10
C GLU A 223 -20.69 36.29 2.28
N HIS A 224 -19.70 35.46 2.63
CA HIS A 224 -18.32 35.88 2.81
C HIS A 224 -17.75 36.51 1.54
N TYR A 225 -17.76 35.79 0.43
CA TYR A 225 -17.25 36.33 -0.84
C TYR A 225 -18.13 37.41 -1.43
N GLY A 226 -19.41 37.40 -1.14
CA GLY A 226 -20.33 38.51 -1.48
C GLY A 226 -19.93 39.80 -0.82
N SER A 227 -19.60 39.77 0.47
CA SER A 227 -19.14 40.93 1.22
C SER A 227 -17.80 41.50 0.71
N MET A 228 -16.87 40.57 0.36
CA MET A 228 -15.54 40.97 -0.16
C MET A 228 -15.60 41.59 -1.55
N THR A 229 -16.49 41.09 -2.41
CA THR A 229 -16.58 41.52 -3.83
C THR A 229 -17.64 42.58 -4.07
N GLY A 230 -18.52 42.85 -3.11
CA GLY A 230 -19.71 43.67 -3.28
C GLY A 230 -20.77 43.05 -4.19
N ARG A 231 -20.76 41.75 -4.39
CA ARG A 231 -21.68 41.03 -5.26
C ARG A 231 -22.71 40.23 -4.47
N ASN A 232 -23.88 40.04 -5.08
CA ASN A 232 -24.91 39.19 -4.53
C ASN A 232 -24.85 37.79 -5.17
N PHE A 233 -24.56 36.77 -4.37
CA PHE A 233 -24.50 35.38 -4.81
C PHE A 233 -25.75 34.56 -4.43
N SER A 234 -26.87 35.20 -4.08
CA SER A 234 -28.13 34.48 -3.76
C SER A 234 -28.61 33.60 -4.92
N GLY A 235 -28.35 33.99 -6.17
CA GLY A 235 -28.63 33.18 -7.36
C GLY A 235 -27.88 31.86 -7.38
N ILE A 236 -26.61 31.87 -6.96
CA ILE A 236 -25.79 30.65 -6.84
C ILE A 236 -26.37 29.75 -5.73
N LEU A 237 -26.71 30.31 -4.59
CA LEU A 237 -27.29 29.54 -3.49
C LEU A 237 -28.62 28.89 -3.88
N ASN A 238 -29.44 29.61 -4.67
CA ASN A 238 -30.67 29.05 -5.21
C ASN A 238 -30.41 27.92 -6.23
N TYR A 239 -29.41 28.09 -7.11
CA TYR A 239 -28.97 27.02 -8.01
C TYR A 239 -28.57 25.77 -7.23
N ILE A 240 -27.76 25.91 -6.18
CA ILE A 240 -27.27 24.80 -5.37
C ILE A 240 -28.46 24.01 -4.75
N ARG A 241 -29.45 24.72 -4.18
CA ARG A 241 -30.67 24.06 -3.65
C ARG A 241 -31.40 23.25 -4.71
N GLN A 242 -31.63 23.86 -5.86
CA GLN A 242 -32.34 23.23 -6.97
C GLN A 242 -31.58 22.03 -7.53
N ARG A 243 -30.25 22.19 -7.71
CA ARG A 243 -29.39 21.14 -8.26
C ARG A 243 -29.28 19.95 -7.30
N ALA A 244 -29.03 20.20 -6.02
CA ALA A 244 -28.98 19.17 -4.99
C ALA A 244 -30.29 18.36 -4.95
N SER A 245 -31.44 19.05 -4.90
CA SER A 245 -32.76 18.39 -4.90
C SER A 245 -33.02 17.57 -6.17
N TYR A 246 -32.63 18.10 -7.33
CA TYR A 246 -32.77 17.39 -8.59
C TYR A 246 -31.90 16.13 -8.64
N VAL A 247 -30.65 16.21 -8.19
CA VAL A 247 -29.71 15.09 -8.17
C VAL A 247 -30.19 14.05 -7.17
N GLN A 248 -30.52 14.43 -5.94
CA GLN A 248 -31.04 13.52 -4.91
C GLN A 248 -32.27 12.73 -5.38
N GLY A 249 -33.16 13.38 -6.13
CA GLY A 249 -34.32 12.70 -6.72
C GLY A 249 -33.98 11.66 -7.81
N ARG A 250 -32.70 11.53 -8.21
CA ARG A 250 -32.22 10.55 -9.18
C ARG A 250 -31.29 9.49 -8.59
N LEU A 251 -30.82 9.74 -7.39
CA LEU A 251 -30.01 8.74 -6.70
C LEU A 251 -30.92 7.56 -6.29
N PRO A 252 -30.41 6.33 -6.34
CA PRO A 252 -31.13 5.19 -5.80
C PRO A 252 -31.35 5.39 -4.29
N ASN A 253 -32.51 4.97 -3.79
CA ASN A 253 -32.73 4.96 -2.35
C ASN A 253 -31.65 4.14 -1.67
N PRO A 254 -31.03 4.64 -0.60
CA PRO A 254 -30.07 3.86 0.17
C PRO A 254 -30.83 2.68 0.80
N GLY A 255 -30.53 1.47 0.31
CA GLY A 255 -31.03 0.24 0.93
C GLY A 255 -30.25 -0.07 2.23
N PRO A 256 -30.72 -1.02 3.02
CA PRO A 256 -29.96 -1.46 4.19
C PRO A 256 -28.63 -2.10 3.77
N PHE A 257 -27.60 -1.91 4.58
CA PHE A 257 -26.39 -2.70 4.49
C PHE A 257 -26.65 -4.03 5.18
N ARG A 258 -26.54 -5.14 4.45
CA ARG A 258 -26.80 -6.47 5.01
C ARG A 258 -26.16 -7.58 4.19
N ILE A 259 -25.86 -8.67 4.85
CA ILE A 259 -25.47 -9.95 4.25
C ILE A 259 -26.76 -10.66 3.81
N THR A 260 -26.80 -11.13 2.56
CA THR A 260 -27.96 -11.86 1.99
C THR A 260 -27.66 -13.33 1.73
N THR A 261 -26.41 -13.74 1.84
CA THR A 261 -26.01 -15.15 1.78
C THR A 261 -26.82 -15.95 2.79
N ASN A 262 -27.32 -17.11 2.40
CA ASN A 262 -28.20 -17.96 3.21
C ASN A 262 -29.41 -17.23 3.83
N GLY A 263 -29.91 -16.18 3.13
CA GLY A 263 -31.00 -15.35 3.63
C GLY A 263 -30.65 -14.48 4.85
N GLY A 264 -29.37 -14.27 5.12
CA GLY A 264 -28.86 -13.55 6.30
C GLY A 264 -28.72 -14.42 7.55
N ALA A 265 -28.95 -15.74 7.44
CA ALA A 265 -28.71 -16.68 8.53
C ALA A 265 -27.27 -17.24 8.45
N ASP A 266 -26.80 -17.79 9.57
CA ASP A 266 -25.51 -18.44 9.68
C ASP A 266 -25.27 -19.47 8.57
N LEU A 267 -24.03 -19.58 8.12
CA LEU A 267 -23.63 -20.37 6.96
C LEU A 267 -22.75 -21.55 7.37
N ALA A 268 -23.05 -22.74 6.87
CA ALA A 268 -22.16 -23.89 6.95
C ALA A 268 -21.48 -24.14 5.61
N VAL A 269 -20.15 -24.34 5.62
CA VAL A 269 -19.35 -24.65 4.44
C VAL A 269 -18.43 -25.85 4.71
N ASN A 270 -17.96 -26.51 3.65
CA ASN A 270 -16.98 -27.59 3.74
C ASN A 270 -15.64 -27.21 3.09
N THR A 271 -15.37 -25.92 3.03
CA THR A 271 -14.17 -25.30 2.43
C THR A 271 -13.53 -24.31 3.38
N LEU A 272 -12.28 -23.95 3.15
CA LEU A 272 -11.55 -22.90 3.88
C LEU A 272 -11.79 -21.49 3.29
N ALA A 273 -12.80 -21.36 2.46
CA ALA A 273 -13.25 -20.08 1.93
C ALA A 273 -14.78 -20.07 1.81
N ALA A 274 -15.37 -18.92 2.06
CA ALA A 274 -16.80 -18.70 1.90
C ALA A 274 -17.04 -17.53 0.97
N THR A 275 -18.04 -17.65 0.09
CA THR A 275 -18.51 -16.52 -0.72
C THR A 275 -19.70 -15.89 -0.03
N LEU A 276 -19.58 -14.61 0.25
CA LEU A 276 -20.64 -13.77 0.81
C LEU A 276 -21.21 -12.86 -0.27
N GLU A 277 -22.51 -12.69 -0.23
CA GLU A 277 -23.26 -11.73 -1.04
C GLU A 277 -24.12 -10.87 -0.11
N GLY A 278 -24.37 -9.64 -0.53
CA GLY A 278 -25.19 -8.75 0.28
C GLY A 278 -25.69 -7.53 -0.47
N ASP A 279 -26.43 -6.72 0.25
CA ASP A 279 -26.92 -5.42 -0.17
C ASP A 279 -26.13 -4.30 0.53
N GLY A 280 -25.95 -3.16 -0.14
CA GLY A 280 -25.38 -1.96 0.43
C GLY A 280 -25.72 -0.73 -0.42
N GLY A 281 -26.16 0.34 0.21
CA GLY A 281 -26.48 1.60 -0.46
C GLY A 281 -25.26 2.29 -1.09
N ILE A 282 -25.51 3.33 -1.88
CA ILE A 282 -24.45 4.14 -2.51
C ILE A 282 -23.60 4.90 -1.48
N ASN A 283 -24.09 5.08 -0.27
CA ASN A 283 -23.36 5.65 0.87
C ASN A 283 -22.27 4.73 1.44
N VAL A 284 -22.27 3.42 1.10
CA VAL A 284 -21.20 2.48 1.45
C VAL A 284 -20.20 2.43 0.30
N GLN A 285 -19.04 3.02 0.42
CA GLN A 285 -18.02 3.07 -0.63
C GLN A 285 -17.11 1.84 -0.64
N SER A 286 -16.77 1.32 0.52
CA SER A 286 -15.99 0.09 0.66
C SER A 286 -16.55 -0.79 1.76
N ILE A 287 -16.16 -2.06 1.75
CA ILE A 287 -16.54 -3.03 2.79
C ILE A 287 -15.25 -3.68 3.27
N VAL A 288 -15.09 -3.69 4.58
CA VAL A 288 -13.98 -4.38 5.25
C VAL A 288 -14.54 -5.39 6.24
N VAL A 289 -13.72 -6.35 6.63
CA VAL A 289 -14.05 -7.29 7.71
C VAL A 289 -13.31 -6.85 8.96
N ASP A 290 -14.04 -6.67 10.04
CA ASP A 290 -13.47 -6.21 11.30
C ASP A 290 -12.37 -7.15 11.80
N GLY A 291 -11.25 -6.59 12.24
CA GLY A 291 -10.08 -7.35 12.69
C GLY A 291 -9.27 -8.06 11.60
N VAL A 292 -9.60 -7.91 10.32
CA VAL A 292 -8.83 -8.48 9.19
C VAL A 292 -7.93 -7.41 8.58
N PRO A 293 -6.58 -7.52 8.71
CA PRO A 293 -5.63 -6.48 8.27
C PRO A 293 -5.67 -6.20 6.78
N VAL A 294 -5.90 -7.23 5.95
CA VAL A 294 -6.01 -7.12 4.49
C VAL A 294 -7.45 -7.39 4.10
N PRO A 295 -8.21 -6.34 3.70
CA PRO A 295 -9.60 -6.53 3.31
C PRO A 295 -9.72 -7.47 2.11
N PRO A 296 -10.73 -8.37 2.08
CA PRO A 296 -11.03 -9.16 0.89
C PRO A 296 -11.50 -8.24 -0.25
N GLU A 297 -11.23 -8.66 -1.48
CA GLU A 297 -11.71 -7.95 -2.67
C GLU A 297 -13.24 -8.00 -2.75
N VAL A 298 -13.86 -6.83 -2.83
CA VAL A 298 -15.31 -6.67 -2.96
C VAL A 298 -15.67 -6.34 -4.39
N THR A 299 -16.48 -7.18 -5.01
CA THR A 299 -17.04 -6.94 -6.33
C THR A 299 -18.47 -6.42 -6.21
N TRP A 300 -18.73 -5.21 -6.72
CA TRP A 300 -20.08 -4.68 -6.84
C TRP A 300 -20.72 -5.17 -8.15
N THR A 301 -21.77 -5.97 -8.02
CA THR A 301 -22.49 -6.58 -9.16
C THR A 301 -23.66 -5.73 -9.68
N GLY A 302 -23.89 -4.58 -9.03
CA GLY A 302 -24.91 -3.61 -9.36
C GLY A 302 -24.78 -2.35 -8.51
N LEU A 303 -25.82 -1.52 -8.48
CA LEU A 303 -25.80 -0.29 -7.68
C LEU A 303 -25.87 -0.53 -6.17
N SER A 304 -26.40 -1.67 -5.76
CA SER A 304 -26.62 -2.00 -4.35
C SER A 304 -26.18 -3.41 -3.96
N ARG A 305 -25.74 -4.23 -4.86
CA ARG A 305 -25.34 -5.62 -4.59
C ARG A 305 -23.84 -5.80 -4.63
N TRP A 306 -23.32 -6.48 -3.62
CA TRP A 306 -21.92 -6.82 -3.53
C TRP A 306 -21.71 -8.32 -3.35
N ARG A 307 -20.50 -8.76 -3.69
CA ARG A 307 -20.00 -10.11 -3.49
C ARG A 307 -18.53 -10.06 -3.09
N MET A 308 -18.14 -10.93 -2.16
CA MET A 308 -16.76 -11.13 -1.76
C MET A 308 -16.49 -12.60 -1.44
N THR A 309 -15.22 -13.01 -1.50
CA THR A 309 -14.79 -14.30 -0.98
C THR A 309 -13.84 -14.06 0.17
N ILE A 310 -14.11 -14.71 1.30
CA ILE A 310 -13.34 -14.59 2.53
C ILE A 310 -12.76 -15.95 2.92
N ALA A 311 -11.52 -15.94 3.41
CA ALA A 311 -10.92 -17.13 4.02
C ALA A 311 -11.59 -17.40 5.38
N VAL A 312 -11.88 -18.65 5.66
CA VAL A 312 -12.41 -19.13 6.94
C VAL A 312 -11.56 -20.24 7.50
N ARG A 313 -11.54 -20.38 8.82
CA ARG A 313 -10.83 -21.45 9.52
C ARG A 313 -11.76 -22.63 9.79
N PRO A 314 -11.24 -23.85 9.99
CA PRO A 314 -12.03 -24.96 10.51
C PRO A 314 -12.75 -24.58 11.80
N GLY A 315 -14.02 -24.96 11.92
CA GLY A 315 -14.86 -24.59 13.04
C GLY A 315 -15.63 -23.28 12.82
N GLU A 316 -15.94 -22.60 13.88
CA GLU A 316 -16.78 -21.40 13.90
C GLU A 316 -15.97 -20.14 13.65
N ASN A 317 -16.48 -19.26 12.78
CA ASN A 317 -15.89 -17.96 12.41
C ASN A 317 -16.98 -16.90 12.55
N GLU A 318 -16.87 -16.06 13.53
CA GLU A 318 -17.72 -14.88 13.70
C GLU A 318 -17.14 -13.71 12.90
N LEU A 319 -17.88 -13.22 11.92
CA LEU A 319 -17.45 -12.16 11.01
C LEU A 319 -18.37 -10.96 11.12
N THR A 320 -17.79 -9.79 11.33
CA THR A 320 -18.48 -8.51 11.25
C THR A 320 -17.97 -7.74 10.03
N LEU A 321 -18.89 -7.43 9.13
CA LEU A 321 -18.62 -6.61 7.95
C LEU A 321 -18.95 -5.16 8.27
N LEU A 322 -18.02 -4.26 8.00
CA LEU A 322 -18.17 -2.83 8.17
C LEU A 322 -18.28 -2.17 6.80
N GLY A 323 -19.39 -1.48 6.57
CA GLY A 323 -19.58 -0.63 5.41
C GLY A 323 -19.03 0.77 5.70
N LEU A 324 -18.01 1.19 4.93
CA LEU A 324 -17.33 2.47 5.11
C LEU A 324 -17.86 3.51 4.11
N ALA A 325 -18.03 4.74 4.58
CA ALA A 325 -18.32 5.90 3.74
C ALA A 325 -17.08 6.40 2.98
N THR A 326 -17.21 7.46 2.18
CA THR A 326 -16.12 8.08 1.40
C THR A 326 -14.98 8.64 2.25
N ASP A 327 -15.24 9.01 3.48
CA ASP A 327 -14.24 9.50 4.46
C ASP A 327 -13.58 8.38 5.27
N GLY A 328 -13.99 7.12 5.04
CA GLY A 328 -13.50 5.96 5.76
C GLY A 328 -14.22 5.68 7.08
N GLU A 329 -15.19 6.51 7.47
CA GLU A 329 -15.99 6.28 8.68
C GLU A 329 -16.98 5.13 8.47
N VAL A 330 -17.25 4.39 9.54
CA VAL A 330 -18.21 3.29 9.50
C VAL A 330 -19.63 3.85 9.37
N SER A 331 -20.28 3.60 8.25
CA SER A 331 -21.65 4.02 7.97
C SER A 331 -22.70 2.95 8.35
N ALA A 332 -22.31 1.67 8.33
CA ALA A 332 -23.18 0.55 8.64
C ALA A 332 -22.38 -0.71 8.96
N SER A 333 -23.00 -1.70 9.60
CA SER A 333 -22.39 -3.00 9.86
C SER A 333 -23.42 -4.11 9.81
N ASP A 334 -22.96 -5.33 9.52
CA ASP A 334 -23.74 -6.56 9.64
C ASP A 334 -22.82 -7.73 9.96
N SER A 335 -23.33 -8.80 10.56
CA SER A 335 -22.53 -9.91 11.06
C SER A 335 -23.12 -11.25 10.63
N ILE A 336 -22.23 -12.25 10.48
CA ILE A 336 -22.61 -13.62 10.16
C ILE A 336 -21.63 -14.58 10.83
N THR A 337 -22.14 -15.71 11.30
CA THR A 337 -21.34 -16.84 11.75
C THR A 337 -21.17 -17.85 10.61
N ILE A 338 -19.94 -18.23 10.30
CA ILE A 338 -19.63 -19.24 9.28
C ILE A 338 -18.98 -20.43 9.96
N THR A 339 -19.61 -21.59 9.93
CA THR A 339 -19.05 -22.83 10.43
C THR A 339 -18.44 -23.64 9.29
N SER A 340 -17.12 -23.81 9.29
CA SER A 340 -16.43 -24.64 8.32
C SER A 340 -16.17 -26.06 8.87
N THR A 341 -16.61 -27.07 8.13
CA THR A 341 -16.30 -28.49 8.41
C THR A 341 -15.04 -28.96 7.70
N ALA A 342 -14.38 -28.11 6.94
CA ALA A 342 -13.10 -28.41 6.33
C ALA A 342 -12.02 -28.63 7.39
N SER A 343 -10.98 -29.37 7.04
CA SER A 343 -9.74 -29.50 7.81
C SER A 343 -8.65 -28.71 7.11
N PHE A 344 -7.70 -28.17 7.87
CA PHE A 344 -6.50 -27.63 7.24
C PHE A 344 -5.76 -28.72 6.48
N PRO A 345 -5.22 -28.44 5.29
CA PRO A 345 -4.37 -29.36 4.57
C PRO A 345 -3.11 -29.70 5.38
N VAL A 346 -2.50 -30.82 5.02
CA VAL A 346 -1.20 -31.20 5.58
C VAL A 346 -0.15 -30.26 5.05
N PRO A 347 0.69 -29.63 5.91
CA PRO A 347 1.76 -28.74 5.45
C PRO A 347 2.75 -29.45 4.53
N THR A 348 3.30 -28.74 3.57
CA THR A 348 4.41 -29.19 2.75
C THR A 348 5.63 -28.35 3.07
N LEU A 349 6.66 -28.95 3.69
CA LEU A 349 7.93 -28.29 3.95
C LEU A 349 8.86 -28.46 2.74
N LEU A 350 9.48 -27.38 2.28
CA LEU A 350 10.36 -27.37 1.11
C LEU A 350 11.84 -27.21 1.49
N SER A 351 12.13 -26.32 2.42
CA SER A 351 13.50 -26.04 2.85
C SER A 351 13.53 -25.40 4.23
N VAL A 352 14.68 -25.48 4.90
CA VAL A 352 15.02 -24.76 6.11
C VAL A 352 16.34 -24.02 5.90
N ASP A 353 16.45 -22.81 6.43
CA ASP A 353 17.65 -21.97 6.33
C ASP A 353 17.88 -21.21 7.65
N PRO A 354 19.05 -21.38 8.31
CA PRO A 354 20.11 -22.34 7.98
C PRO A 354 19.67 -23.81 8.16
N SER A 355 20.35 -24.74 7.49
CA SER A 355 20.07 -26.20 7.58
C SER A 355 20.65 -26.85 8.83
N GLU A 356 21.34 -26.09 9.66
CA GLU A 356 21.90 -26.48 10.97
C GLU A 356 21.77 -25.33 11.96
N GLY A 357 21.71 -25.62 13.25
CA GLY A 357 21.60 -24.59 14.28
C GLY A 357 21.53 -25.20 15.69
N GLY A 358 21.95 -24.41 16.68
CA GLY A 358 21.89 -24.74 18.11
C GLY A 358 20.51 -24.48 18.72
N SER A 359 20.30 -24.98 19.93
CA SER A 359 19.09 -24.71 20.73
C SER A 359 18.91 -23.21 20.96
N GLY A 360 17.67 -22.71 20.80
CA GLY A 360 17.33 -21.28 20.91
C GLY A 360 17.55 -20.46 19.62
N GLN A 361 18.25 -20.99 18.65
CA GLN A 361 18.42 -20.32 17.36
C GLN A 361 17.13 -20.36 16.53
N THR A 362 16.82 -19.24 15.86
CA THR A 362 15.69 -19.17 14.93
C THR A 362 16.12 -19.57 13.52
N VAL A 363 15.35 -20.46 12.91
CA VAL A 363 15.52 -20.89 11.52
C VAL A 363 14.30 -20.50 10.68
N THR A 364 14.52 -20.23 9.39
CA THR A 364 13.47 -19.92 8.42
C THR A 364 13.06 -21.17 7.66
N ILE A 365 11.80 -21.56 7.75
CA ILE A 365 11.23 -22.71 7.04
C ILE A 365 10.35 -22.20 5.90
N ARG A 366 10.60 -22.67 4.70
CA ARG A 366 9.78 -22.39 3.52
C ARG A 366 8.93 -23.61 3.20
N GLY A 367 7.68 -23.35 2.82
CA GLY A 367 6.74 -24.43 2.55
C GLY A 367 5.46 -23.91 1.91
N ALA A 368 4.51 -24.81 1.75
CA ALA A 368 3.15 -24.53 1.31
C ALA A 368 2.14 -25.04 2.34
N ASP A 369 0.92 -24.52 2.27
CA ASP A 369 -0.16 -24.91 3.18
C ASP A 369 0.19 -24.72 4.66
N LEU A 370 0.94 -23.67 4.98
CA LEU A 370 1.28 -23.26 6.34
C LEU A 370 0.27 -22.20 6.80
N PHE A 371 -0.42 -22.46 7.89
CA PHE A 371 -1.46 -21.56 8.42
C PHE A 371 -1.10 -21.09 9.82
N GLU A 372 -1.67 -19.98 10.23
CA GLU A 372 -1.48 -19.44 11.58
C GLU A 372 -1.85 -20.48 12.64
N GLY A 373 -1.00 -20.66 13.65
CA GLY A 373 -1.12 -21.72 14.64
C GLY A 373 -0.53 -23.06 14.22
N VAL A 374 0.24 -23.10 13.09
CA VAL A 374 1.03 -24.25 12.69
C VAL A 374 2.04 -24.60 13.79
N GLN A 375 2.17 -25.87 14.08
CA GLN A 375 3.15 -26.41 15.02
C GLN A 375 4.33 -27.00 14.26
N VAL A 376 5.54 -26.69 14.68
CA VAL A 376 6.79 -27.19 14.13
C VAL A 376 7.47 -28.10 15.15
N PHE A 377 8.04 -29.20 14.69
CA PHE A 377 8.71 -30.19 15.55
C PHE A 377 10.08 -30.49 14.97
N PHE A 378 11.08 -30.49 15.83
CA PHE A 378 12.43 -30.92 15.54
C PHE A 378 12.64 -32.29 16.26
N ARG A 379 12.91 -33.36 15.53
CA ARG A 379 13.02 -34.70 16.08
C ARG A 379 11.82 -35.07 17.02
N GLY A 380 10.63 -34.54 16.67
CA GLY A 380 9.40 -34.78 17.46
C GLY A 380 9.22 -33.85 18.67
N VAL A 381 10.21 -32.99 19.01
CA VAL A 381 10.09 -31.99 20.06
C VAL A 381 9.54 -30.70 19.44
N GLN A 382 8.49 -30.16 20.04
CA GLN A 382 7.84 -28.95 19.52
C GLN A 382 8.74 -27.72 19.69
N SER A 383 8.83 -26.91 18.64
CA SER A 383 9.47 -25.60 18.69
C SER A 383 8.79 -24.70 19.74
N PRO A 384 9.56 -24.03 20.62
CA PRO A 384 9.00 -23.14 21.63
C PRO A 384 8.44 -21.83 21.05
N GLY A 385 8.93 -21.40 19.88
CA GLY A 385 8.49 -20.18 19.19
C GLY A 385 8.29 -20.41 17.70
N VAL A 386 7.08 -20.12 17.19
CA VAL A 386 6.75 -20.22 15.77
C VAL A 386 5.98 -18.96 15.37
N GLN A 387 6.45 -18.28 14.32
CA GLN A 387 5.79 -17.09 13.78
C GLN A 387 6.02 -16.97 12.28
N PHE A 388 5.21 -16.16 11.58
CA PHE A 388 5.42 -15.82 10.18
C PHE A 388 6.24 -14.55 10.03
N ASP A 389 7.17 -14.52 9.07
CA ASP A 389 7.81 -13.30 8.63
C ASP A 389 6.87 -12.49 7.68
N PRO A 390 7.19 -11.23 7.37
CA PRO A 390 6.40 -10.44 6.41
C PRO A 390 6.35 -11.03 4.99
N GLY A 391 7.28 -11.91 4.65
CA GLY A 391 7.33 -12.63 3.36
C GLY A 391 6.49 -13.91 3.33
N GLY A 392 5.85 -14.27 4.46
CA GLY A 392 5.02 -15.48 4.58
C GLY A 392 5.82 -16.77 4.84
N ASN A 393 7.13 -16.65 5.14
CA ASN A 393 7.92 -17.81 5.59
C ASN A 393 7.71 -18.05 7.09
N LEU A 394 7.94 -19.26 7.52
CA LEU A 394 7.79 -19.67 8.92
C LEU A 394 9.13 -19.54 9.65
N LEU A 395 9.17 -18.75 10.70
CA LEU A 395 10.29 -18.66 11.63
C LEU A 395 10.03 -19.61 12.80
N ALA A 396 10.95 -20.54 13.06
CA ALA A 396 10.82 -21.50 14.14
C ALA A 396 12.10 -21.54 14.99
N GLU A 397 11.94 -21.55 16.30
CA GLU A 397 13.03 -21.65 17.24
C GLU A 397 13.41 -23.13 17.45
N VAL A 398 14.70 -23.43 17.39
CA VAL A 398 15.21 -24.79 17.63
C VAL A 398 15.04 -25.11 19.12
N PRO A 399 14.30 -26.17 19.47
CA PRO A 399 14.12 -26.55 20.87
C PRO A 399 15.42 -27.12 21.47
N GLU A 400 15.46 -27.29 22.80
CA GLU A 400 16.56 -27.98 23.46
C GLU A 400 16.67 -29.41 23.01
N LEU A 401 17.73 -29.74 22.29
CA LEU A 401 18.02 -31.05 21.73
C LEU A 401 19.52 -31.36 21.78
N ALA A 402 19.87 -32.62 22.01
CA ALA A 402 21.25 -33.06 21.85
C ALA A 402 21.70 -32.95 20.39
N ALA A 403 22.97 -32.55 20.18
CA ALA A 403 23.58 -32.43 18.86
C ALA A 403 23.41 -33.68 18.00
N GLY A 404 23.32 -33.50 16.71
CA GLY A 404 23.20 -34.58 15.72
C GLY A 404 22.04 -34.39 14.74
N ALA A 405 21.89 -35.34 13.81
CA ALA A 405 20.85 -35.27 12.77
C ALA A 405 19.44 -35.19 13.38
N ALA A 406 18.65 -34.30 12.85
CA ALA A 406 17.25 -34.08 13.22
C ALA A 406 16.39 -34.02 11.96
N GLU A 407 15.11 -34.26 12.16
CA GLU A 407 14.09 -34.07 11.12
C GLU A 407 13.11 -32.99 11.58
N ILE A 408 12.79 -32.07 10.69
CA ILE A 408 11.75 -31.06 10.93
C ILE A 408 10.46 -31.53 10.29
N THR A 409 9.39 -31.52 11.08
CA THR A 409 8.02 -31.75 10.62
C THR A 409 7.12 -30.63 11.10
N ALA A 410 6.01 -30.42 10.43
CA ALA A 410 5.01 -29.46 10.84
C ALA A 410 3.60 -30.04 10.73
N ARG A 411 2.65 -29.47 11.49
CA ARG A 411 1.23 -29.76 11.33
C ARG A 411 0.38 -28.51 11.55
N ASN A 412 -0.63 -28.35 10.76
CA ASN A 412 -1.69 -27.39 11.02
C ASN A 412 -2.64 -27.94 12.10
N SER A 413 -3.41 -27.07 12.73
CA SER A 413 -4.41 -27.51 13.71
C SER A 413 -5.35 -28.54 13.09
N GLY A 414 -5.50 -29.71 13.74
CA GLY A 414 -6.35 -30.78 13.24
C GLY A 414 -5.83 -31.59 12.06
N SER A 415 -4.64 -31.27 11.50
CA SER A 415 -4.02 -32.05 10.43
C SER A 415 -3.03 -33.11 10.96
N VAL A 416 -2.56 -33.99 10.08
CA VAL A 416 -1.44 -34.90 10.35
C VAL A 416 -0.10 -34.16 10.14
N LEU A 417 1.00 -34.77 10.58
CA LEU A 417 2.35 -34.25 10.35
C LEU A 417 2.70 -34.26 8.85
N SER A 418 3.45 -33.26 8.44
CA SER A 418 4.07 -33.17 7.11
C SER A 418 5.08 -34.27 6.86
N ALA A 419 5.52 -34.42 5.61
CA ALA A 419 6.80 -35.06 5.32
C ALA A 419 7.92 -34.30 6.04
N ALA A 420 8.96 -35.04 6.46
CA ALA A 420 10.10 -34.47 7.15
C ALA A 420 11.10 -33.84 6.17
N ILE A 421 11.77 -32.77 6.62
CA ILE A 421 12.96 -32.24 5.98
C ILE A 421 14.16 -32.38 6.92
N PRO A 422 15.39 -32.56 6.38
CA PRO A 422 16.58 -32.77 7.20
C PRO A 422 17.02 -31.45 7.87
N PHE A 423 17.57 -31.60 9.08
CA PHE A 423 18.19 -30.53 9.86
C PHE A 423 19.32 -31.10 10.72
N THR A 424 20.31 -30.33 11.08
CA THR A 424 21.36 -30.75 12.03
C THR A 424 21.33 -29.86 13.26
N VAL A 425 21.13 -30.45 14.42
CA VAL A 425 21.31 -29.74 15.68
C VAL A 425 22.79 -29.72 16.00
N VAL A 426 23.36 -28.51 16.13
CA VAL A 426 24.75 -28.33 16.58
C VAL A 426 24.78 -28.03 18.06
N SER A 427 25.79 -28.52 18.74
CA SER A 427 26.03 -28.13 20.13
C SER A 427 26.71 -26.75 20.12
N GLU A 428 26.15 -25.80 20.80
CA GLU A 428 26.96 -24.64 21.23
C GLU A 428 27.90 -25.12 22.33
N GLY A 429 29.17 -25.19 22.02
CA GLY A 429 30.21 -25.43 23.03
C GLY A 429 30.20 -24.34 24.09
N PRO A 430 30.79 -24.58 25.28
CA PRO A 430 30.93 -23.53 26.28
C PRO A 430 31.67 -22.34 25.71
N GLN A 431 31.16 -21.14 25.95
CA GLN A 431 31.81 -19.90 25.53
C GLN A 431 32.95 -19.56 26.48
N PHE A 432 34.09 -19.23 25.93
CA PHE A 432 35.27 -18.81 26.68
C PHE A 432 36.04 -17.70 25.96
N ILE A 433 36.92 -17.00 26.67
CA ILE A 433 37.88 -16.07 26.07
C ILE A 433 39.23 -16.79 26.05
N ARG A 434 39.79 -17.01 24.82
CA ARG A 434 41.10 -17.64 24.71
C ARG A 434 42.17 -16.80 25.37
N GLY A 435 42.92 -17.39 26.32
CA GLY A 435 43.86 -16.72 27.18
C GLY A 435 43.33 -16.44 28.61
N ALA A 436 42.03 -16.47 28.87
CA ALA A 436 41.43 -16.32 30.20
C ALA A 436 41.30 -17.68 30.90
N PHE A 437 42.42 -18.32 31.18
CA PHE A 437 42.47 -19.70 31.69
C PHE A 437 41.84 -19.90 33.06
N ASN A 438 41.85 -18.85 33.90
CA ASN A 438 41.25 -18.87 35.25
C ASN A 438 39.73 -18.58 35.23
N LEU A 439 39.13 -18.28 34.05
CA LEU A 439 37.72 -17.99 33.82
C LEU A 439 37.18 -16.76 34.58
N ASP A 440 38.04 -15.76 34.92
CA ASP A 440 37.58 -14.53 35.56
C ASP A 440 37.07 -13.46 34.56
N GLY A 441 37.05 -13.78 33.26
CA GLY A 441 36.57 -12.89 32.19
C GLY A 441 37.59 -11.85 31.72
N SER A 442 38.80 -11.89 32.22
CA SER A 442 39.90 -11.00 31.84
C SER A 442 41.10 -11.81 31.37
N VAL A 443 41.91 -11.25 30.48
CA VAL A 443 43.19 -11.84 30.10
C VAL A 443 44.29 -11.00 30.70
N ASP A 444 44.90 -11.51 31.80
CA ASP A 444 45.94 -10.80 32.53
C ASP A 444 47.05 -11.75 33.04
N VAL A 445 47.95 -11.26 33.90
CA VAL A 445 49.08 -12.05 34.38
C VAL A 445 48.67 -13.24 35.26
N SER A 446 47.45 -13.27 35.77
CA SER A 446 46.95 -14.38 36.59
C SER A 446 46.74 -15.64 35.77
N ASP A 447 46.41 -15.50 34.46
CA ASP A 447 46.13 -16.60 33.56
C ASP A 447 47.36 -17.45 33.23
N PRO A 448 48.48 -16.90 32.74
CA PRO A 448 49.67 -17.70 32.52
C PRO A 448 50.22 -18.29 33.82
N ILE A 449 50.02 -17.65 34.99
CA ILE A 449 50.35 -18.24 36.27
C ILE A 449 49.45 -19.43 36.58
N ALA A 450 48.14 -19.33 36.36
CA ALA A 450 47.20 -20.41 36.57
C ALA A 450 47.50 -21.59 35.60
N LEU A 451 47.79 -21.29 34.34
CA LEU A 451 48.17 -22.28 33.35
C LEU A 451 49.46 -23.03 33.74
N LEU A 452 50.51 -22.32 34.14
CA LEU A 452 51.74 -22.95 34.61
C LEU A 452 51.53 -23.81 35.86
N ARG A 453 50.66 -23.39 36.78
CA ARG A 453 50.26 -24.20 37.94
C ARG A 453 49.50 -25.46 37.53
N HIS A 454 48.65 -25.37 36.53
CA HIS A 454 47.99 -26.55 35.98
C HIS A 454 49.01 -27.54 35.40
N LEU A 455 49.87 -27.05 34.50
CA LEU A 455 50.84 -27.89 33.77
C LEU A 455 51.87 -28.56 34.71
N TYR A 456 52.35 -27.88 35.74
CA TYR A 456 53.49 -28.36 36.53
C TYR A 456 53.18 -28.71 38.00
N LEU A 457 52.05 -28.23 38.51
CA LEU A 457 51.65 -28.47 39.90
C LEU A 457 50.35 -29.28 40.03
N GLY A 458 49.75 -29.69 38.92
CA GLY A 458 48.54 -30.49 38.91
C GLY A 458 47.29 -29.76 39.46
N MET A 459 47.30 -28.41 39.43
CA MET A 459 46.10 -27.65 39.81
C MET A 459 45.00 -27.81 38.78
N PRO A 460 43.73 -27.84 39.19
CA PRO A 460 42.64 -27.97 38.22
C PRO A 460 42.64 -26.80 37.24
N GLY A 461 42.40 -27.06 35.95
CA GLY A 461 42.10 -26.06 34.94
C GLY A 461 40.59 -25.91 34.76
N GLY A 462 40.09 -24.69 34.63
CA GLY A 462 38.63 -24.47 34.44
C GLY A 462 38.18 -24.68 33.00
N CYS A 463 39.00 -24.24 32.04
CA CYS A 463 38.72 -24.39 30.60
C CYS A 463 40.06 -24.62 29.88
N LEU A 464 40.28 -25.82 29.38
CA LEU A 464 41.55 -26.17 28.73
C LEU A 464 41.71 -25.45 27.38
N ASP A 465 40.60 -25.28 26.63
CA ASP A 465 40.60 -24.50 25.38
C ASP A 465 40.99 -23.04 25.60
N ALA A 466 40.59 -22.43 26.71
CA ALA A 466 41.05 -21.09 27.05
C ALA A 466 42.56 -21.01 27.33
N GLY A 467 43.14 -22.13 27.76
CA GLY A 467 44.58 -22.27 28.01
C GLY A 467 45.43 -22.49 26.78
N ASP A 468 44.91 -23.11 25.74
CA ASP A 468 45.57 -23.30 24.43
C ASP A 468 45.59 -21.97 23.64
N VAL A 469 46.47 -21.10 24.04
CA VAL A 469 46.55 -19.72 23.55
C VAL A 469 46.94 -19.61 22.10
N ASN A 470 47.64 -20.62 21.61
CA ASN A 470 48.15 -20.68 20.22
C ASN A 470 47.30 -21.56 19.30
N ASN A 471 46.23 -22.16 19.83
CA ASN A 471 45.27 -23.03 19.13
C ASN A 471 45.96 -24.16 18.36
N THR A 472 46.79 -24.95 19.09
CA THR A 472 47.56 -26.08 18.54
C THR A 472 46.99 -27.43 18.95
N GLU A 473 45.82 -27.46 19.59
CA GLU A 473 45.17 -28.67 20.10
C GLU A 473 45.97 -29.36 21.25
N THR A 474 46.93 -28.64 21.81
CA THR A 474 47.76 -29.15 22.89
C THR A 474 48.07 -28.07 23.92
N LEU A 475 47.79 -28.38 25.18
CA LEU A 475 48.08 -27.47 26.28
C LEU A 475 49.52 -27.69 26.81
N ASP A 476 50.43 -26.77 26.54
CA ASP A 476 51.81 -26.88 26.94
C ASP A 476 52.44 -25.53 27.38
N ILE A 477 53.74 -25.52 27.65
CA ILE A 477 54.43 -24.32 28.12
C ILE A 477 54.46 -23.18 27.12
N THR A 478 54.32 -23.49 25.82
CA THR A 478 54.35 -22.49 24.74
C THR A 478 53.17 -21.55 24.83
N ASP A 479 52.02 -22.01 25.31
CA ASP A 479 50.82 -21.20 25.53
C ASP A 479 51.07 -20.13 26.61
N ALA A 480 51.61 -20.54 27.73
CA ALA A 480 51.97 -19.61 28.80
C ALA A 480 53.03 -18.58 28.33
N ILE A 481 53.99 -19.01 27.52
CA ILE A 481 55.02 -18.12 26.95
C ILE A 481 54.37 -17.15 25.95
N ARG A 482 53.48 -17.62 25.09
CA ARG A 482 52.78 -16.75 24.13
C ARG A 482 51.93 -15.72 24.86
N LEU A 483 51.20 -16.11 25.89
CA LEU A 483 50.37 -15.21 26.69
C LEU A 483 51.21 -14.15 27.41
N LEU A 484 52.34 -14.54 28.03
CA LEU A 484 53.26 -13.59 28.66
C LEU A 484 53.90 -12.63 27.64
N ALA A 485 54.24 -13.13 26.44
CA ALA A 485 54.76 -12.27 25.38
C ALA A 485 53.71 -11.27 24.91
N PHE A 486 52.45 -11.68 24.79
CA PHE A 486 51.34 -10.79 24.44
C PHE A 486 51.16 -9.69 25.51
N LEU A 487 51.12 -10.08 26.78
CA LEU A 487 50.86 -9.15 27.88
C LEU A 487 52.00 -8.13 28.12
N PHE A 488 53.29 -8.53 27.92
CA PHE A 488 54.44 -7.72 28.37
C PHE A 488 55.41 -7.33 27.26
N GLN A 489 55.35 -7.95 26.08
CA GLN A 489 56.35 -7.76 25.01
C GLN A 489 55.72 -7.40 23.65
N ALA A 490 54.45 -7.01 23.62
CA ALA A 490 53.70 -6.76 22.41
C ALA A 490 53.75 -7.96 21.41
N GLY A 491 53.74 -9.19 21.96
CA GLY A 491 53.68 -10.43 21.20
C GLY A 491 52.35 -10.62 20.49
N MET A 492 52.23 -11.72 19.74
CA MET A 492 51.00 -12.06 19.04
C MET A 492 49.87 -12.26 20.06
N ALA A 493 48.68 -11.75 19.71
CA ALA A 493 47.47 -11.96 20.51
C ALA A 493 47.09 -13.45 20.56
N PRO A 494 46.29 -13.87 21.56
CA PRO A 494 45.62 -15.18 21.53
C PRO A 494 44.83 -15.35 20.24
N GLU A 495 44.69 -16.60 19.80
CA GLU A 495 43.82 -16.93 18.68
C GLU A 495 42.33 -16.77 19.04
N ALA A 496 41.43 -16.90 18.09
CA ALA A 496 39.98 -16.86 18.39
C ALA A 496 39.56 -18.00 19.30
N PRO A 497 38.59 -17.77 20.22
CA PRO A 497 37.85 -16.52 20.45
C PRO A 497 38.62 -15.56 21.40
N PHE A 498 39.07 -14.47 20.85
CA PHE A 498 39.72 -13.36 21.56
C PHE A 498 39.49 -12.06 20.73
N PRO A 499 39.27 -10.88 21.31
CA PRO A 499 39.24 -10.57 22.76
C PRO A 499 37.89 -10.81 23.45
N GLY A 500 36.85 -11.20 22.70
CA GLY A 500 35.53 -11.50 23.23
C GLY A 500 35.29 -12.99 23.45
N ALA A 501 34.31 -13.31 24.31
CA ALA A 501 33.89 -14.69 24.52
C ALA A 501 33.25 -15.28 23.25
N GLY A 502 33.54 -16.55 22.99
CA GLY A 502 32.99 -17.32 21.89
C GLY A 502 33.20 -18.81 22.10
N VAL A 503 32.67 -19.62 21.21
CA VAL A 503 32.91 -21.07 21.15
C VAL A 503 34.26 -21.35 20.50
N ASP A 504 34.83 -22.51 20.76
CA ASP A 504 36.02 -22.95 20.08
C ASP A 504 35.78 -23.11 18.55
N PRO A 505 36.54 -22.41 17.69
CA PRO A 505 36.36 -22.51 16.23
C PRO A 505 36.66 -23.91 15.68
N ASP A 506 37.55 -24.67 16.35
CA ASP A 506 38.05 -25.94 15.84
C ASP A 506 37.51 -27.15 16.66
N GLY A 507 36.42 -26.97 17.38
CA GLY A 507 35.85 -27.87 18.38
C GLY A 507 35.94 -29.37 18.01
N GLY A 508 36.48 -30.17 18.93
CA GLY A 508 36.65 -31.60 18.78
C GLY A 508 38.08 -32.12 18.96
N ASP A 509 39.00 -31.25 19.38
CA ASP A 509 40.43 -31.54 19.63
C ASP A 509 40.74 -32.33 20.90
N GLY A 510 39.74 -32.57 21.74
CA GLY A 510 39.89 -33.28 23.02
C GLY A 510 40.25 -32.39 24.18
N LEU A 511 40.54 -31.11 23.98
CA LEU A 511 40.52 -30.08 25.00
C LEU A 511 39.07 -29.66 25.21
N GLY A 512 38.67 -29.26 26.36
CA GLY A 512 37.30 -28.89 26.62
C GLY A 512 37.19 -27.90 27.76
N CYS A 513 36.06 -27.20 27.82
CA CYS A 513 35.67 -26.40 28.95
C CYS A 513 34.57 -27.13 29.73
N GLU A 514 34.83 -27.58 30.95
CA GLU A 514 33.80 -28.18 31.82
C GLU A 514 32.76 -27.12 32.26
N SER A 515 33.14 -25.84 32.22
CA SER A 515 32.27 -24.69 32.48
C SER A 515 32.72 -23.52 31.61
N GLY A 516 31.78 -22.87 30.94
CA GLY A 516 32.01 -21.60 30.26
C GLY A 516 31.95 -20.39 31.18
N LEU A 517 32.20 -19.20 30.59
CA LEU A 517 32.07 -17.89 31.29
C LEU A 517 30.62 -17.65 31.67
#